data_735e91d15ccc12be1dad4e4922f128c8
#
_entry.id   735e91d15ccc12be1dad4e4922f128c8
#
_cell.length_a   1.000
_cell.length_b   1.000
_cell.length_c   1.000
_cell.angle_alpha   90.00
_cell.angle_beta   90.00
_cell.angle_gamma   90.00
#
_symmetry.space_group_name_H-M   'P 1'
#
loop_
_entity.id
_entity.type
_entity.pdbx_description
1 polymer ?
#
loop_
_entity_poly.entity_id
_entity_poly.type
_entity_poly.pdbx_seq_one_letter_code
_entity_poly.pdbx_strand_id
1 'polypeptide(L)'
;MIDNNSIKKILIVGISLCLVCSAIVSLAAINLRDKQIENALNEQKIKILASANLLSEEKTLEEVFSSIEERIVDLETGQFVNTINLETFDANKVAKDPKTSIVLSNDQDIALIKNRENYAKIYLHYNDVELNAVILPVRGYGLWGTMYGYLALESDLNTIIGLEFYKDKETPGLGAEINNPKWKKLWKGKEIYSNNGELAIQVIKGSVMTDDSGFNNKVDGLSGATITGNGVTNLLQFWLSDLGFQPFLNQLKNNKTLSMESTDV
;
A
#
# COMPACT_ATOMS: atom_id res chain seq x y z
N MET A 1 37.97 10.62 51.29
CA MET A 1 37.55 9.72 50.21
C MET A 1 36.09 10.03 49.87
N ILE A 2 35.81 10.49 48.66
CA ILE A 2 34.44 10.72 48.21
C ILE A 2 33.89 9.34 47.93
N ASP A 3 32.91 8.91 48.74
CA ASP A 3 32.22 7.64 48.58
C ASP A 3 31.52 7.60 47.17
N ASN A 4 32.12 6.89 46.23
CA ASN A 4 31.69 6.82 44.84
C ASN A 4 30.36 6.00 44.70
N ASN A 5 29.93 5.31 45.76
CA ASN A 5 28.75 4.44 45.77
C ASN A 5 27.53 5.08 46.48
N SER A 6 27.55 6.37 46.76
CA SER A 6 26.38 7.02 47.32
C SER A 6 25.20 6.99 46.33
N ILE A 7 24.06 6.43 46.75
CA ILE A 7 22.82 6.34 45.97
C ILE A 7 22.45 7.71 45.37
N LYS A 8 22.64 8.77 46.14
CA LYS A 8 22.40 10.17 45.69
C LYS A 8 23.26 10.53 44.48
N LYS A 9 24.55 10.13 44.46
CA LYS A 9 25.46 10.42 43.34
C LYS A 9 25.08 9.61 42.10
N ILE A 10 24.73 8.34 42.28
CA ILE A 10 24.26 7.46 41.18
C ILE A 10 23.01 8.04 40.53
N LEU A 11 22.04 8.49 41.33
CA LEU A 11 20.80 9.11 40.84
C LEU A 11 21.09 10.42 40.10
N ILE A 12 21.93 11.29 40.63
CA ILE A 12 22.28 12.57 39.98
C ILE A 12 22.97 12.29 38.63
N VAL A 13 23.93 11.41 38.57
CA VAL A 13 24.63 11.05 37.33
C VAL A 13 23.66 10.43 36.32
N GLY A 14 22.81 9.50 36.75
CA GLY A 14 21.83 8.85 35.87
C GLY A 14 20.82 9.86 35.29
N ILE A 15 20.24 10.70 36.14
CA ILE A 15 19.28 11.73 35.70
C ILE A 15 19.95 12.75 34.78
N SER A 16 21.16 13.24 35.12
CA SER A 16 21.90 14.19 34.30
C SER A 16 22.22 13.62 32.92
N LEU A 17 22.68 12.35 32.88
CA LEU A 17 22.96 11.67 31.62
C LEU A 17 21.71 11.52 30.76
N CYS A 18 20.59 11.07 31.35
CA CYS A 18 19.31 10.99 30.65
C CYS A 18 18.84 12.34 30.09
N LEU A 19 18.95 13.42 30.85
CA LEU A 19 18.59 14.76 30.42
C LEU A 19 19.46 15.22 29.23
N VAL A 20 20.78 15.06 29.31
CA VAL A 20 21.69 15.43 28.22
C VAL A 20 21.40 14.60 26.96
N CYS A 21 21.29 13.29 27.09
CA CYS A 21 20.96 12.43 25.95
C CYS A 21 19.60 12.76 25.34
N SER A 22 18.56 13.01 26.16
CA SER A 22 17.23 13.35 25.66
C SER A 22 17.22 14.70 24.94
N ALA A 23 17.97 15.69 25.43
CA ALA A 23 18.11 16.99 24.77
C ALA A 23 18.78 16.86 23.40
N ILE A 24 19.89 16.11 23.30
CA ILE A 24 20.60 15.88 22.05
C ILE A 24 19.71 15.17 21.02
N VAL A 25 19.02 14.09 21.44
CA VAL A 25 18.12 13.31 20.57
C VAL A 25 16.95 14.17 20.11
N SER A 26 16.33 14.94 21.03
CA SER A 26 15.22 15.83 20.69
C SER A 26 15.61 16.94 19.70
N LEU A 27 16.76 17.55 19.88
CA LEU A 27 17.28 18.57 18.96
C LEU A 27 17.54 17.97 17.56
N ALA A 28 18.18 16.79 17.51
CA ALA A 28 18.40 16.07 16.25
C ALA A 28 17.07 15.69 15.56
N ALA A 29 16.10 15.17 16.31
CA ALA A 29 14.79 14.79 15.79
C ALA A 29 14.02 15.97 15.21
N ILE A 30 14.03 17.13 15.90
CA ILE A 30 13.36 18.35 15.42
C ILE A 30 14.01 18.85 14.13
N ASN A 31 15.35 18.96 14.10
CA ASN A 31 16.06 19.47 12.93
C ASN A 31 15.99 18.55 11.70
N LEU A 32 15.78 17.26 11.90
CA LEU A 32 15.69 16.30 10.79
C LEU A 32 14.24 16.01 10.35
N ARG A 33 13.26 16.53 11.07
CA ARG A 33 11.84 16.19 10.84
C ARG A 33 11.38 16.51 9.42
N ASP A 34 11.69 17.68 8.90
CA ASP A 34 11.24 18.11 7.57
C ASP A 34 11.86 17.24 6.48
N LYS A 35 13.16 16.93 6.59
CA LYS A 35 13.86 16.01 5.69
C LYS A 35 13.30 14.59 5.76
N GLN A 36 12.90 14.12 6.95
CA GLN A 36 12.28 12.80 7.08
C GLN A 36 10.89 12.74 6.42
N ILE A 37 10.11 13.82 6.51
CA ILE A 37 8.80 13.91 5.84
C ILE A 37 9.01 13.92 4.32
N GLU A 38 9.92 14.75 3.82
CA GLU A 38 10.26 14.82 2.40
C GLU A 38 10.73 13.47 1.85
N ASN A 39 11.65 12.81 2.54
CA ASN A 39 12.16 11.50 2.14
C ASN A 39 11.03 10.44 2.13
N ALA A 40 10.13 10.47 3.12
CA ALA A 40 9.01 9.54 3.18
C ALA A 40 8.01 9.77 2.03
N LEU A 41 7.76 11.02 1.63
CA LEU A 41 6.92 11.34 0.48
C LEU A 41 7.58 10.90 -0.84
N ASN A 42 8.88 11.14 -0.99
CA ASN A 42 9.62 10.71 -2.16
C ASN A 42 9.66 9.18 -2.27
N GLU A 43 9.82 8.47 -1.15
CA GLU A 43 9.75 7.02 -1.13
C GLU A 43 8.36 6.51 -1.57
N GLN A 44 7.29 7.15 -1.11
CA GLN A 44 5.94 6.80 -1.55
C GLN A 44 5.77 7.01 -3.07
N LYS A 45 6.22 8.16 -3.62
CA LYS A 45 6.21 8.41 -5.07
C LYS A 45 7.00 7.34 -5.84
N ILE A 46 8.19 6.98 -5.36
CA ILE A 46 8.99 5.91 -5.95
C ILE A 46 8.22 4.59 -5.95
N LYS A 47 7.55 4.24 -4.86
CA LYS A 47 6.79 2.98 -4.77
C LYS A 47 5.54 2.98 -5.64
N ILE A 48 4.85 4.12 -5.79
CA ILE A 48 3.74 4.28 -6.72
C ILE A 48 4.24 3.99 -8.15
N LEU A 49 5.31 4.66 -8.58
CA LEU A 49 5.87 4.48 -9.91
C LEU A 49 6.43 3.08 -10.13
N ALA A 50 7.11 2.51 -9.12
CA ALA A 50 7.65 1.17 -9.18
C ALA A 50 6.56 0.10 -9.34
N SER A 51 5.42 0.26 -8.64
CA SER A 51 4.30 -0.67 -8.75
C SER A 51 3.74 -0.75 -10.18
N ALA A 52 3.73 0.38 -10.90
CA ALA A 52 3.28 0.47 -12.28
C ALA A 52 4.41 0.29 -13.32
N ASN A 53 5.63 -0.06 -12.86
CA ASN A 53 6.82 -0.21 -13.72
C ASN A 53 7.14 1.04 -14.55
N LEU A 54 6.93 2.23 -13.95
CA LEU A 54 7.11 3.53 -14.61
C LEU A 54 8.43 4.23 -14.25
N LEU A 55 9.26 3.65 -13.35
CA LEU A 55 10.55 4.24 -13.00
C LEU A 55 11.47 4.30 -14.23
N SER A 56 12.14 5.45 -14.40
CA SER A 56 13.06 5.71 -15.49
C SER A 56 14.40 6.18 -14.93
N GLU A 57 15.50 5.73 -15.51
CA GLU A 57 16.85 6.23 -15.17
C GLU A 57 17.17 7.58 -15.88
N GLU A 58 16.42 7.90 -16.93
CA GLU A 58 16.66 9.08 -17.76
C GLU A 58 15.93 10.34 -17.27
N LYS A 59 14.90 10.17 -16.44
CA LYS A 59 14.02 11.25 -15.94
C LYS A 59 14.08 11.38 -14.44
N THR A 60 13.92 12.59 -13.94
CA THR A 60 13.81 12.84 -12.50
C THR A 60 12.50 12.26 -11.94
N LEU A 61 12.48 12.00 -10.63
CA LEU A 61 11.27 11.49 -9.94
C LEU A 61 10.04 12.38 -10.19
N GLU A 62 10.23 13.71 -10.13
CA GLU A 62 9.14 14.67 -10.32
C GLU A 62 8.63 14.67 -11.77
N GLU A 63 9.51 14.56 -12.77
CA GLU A 63 9.10 14.48 -14.18
C GLU A 63 8.28 13.22 -14.47
N VAL A 64 8.68 12.07 -13.91
CA VAL A 64 7.91 10.83 -14.08
C VAL A 64 6.59 10.91 -13.31
N PHE A 65 6.63 11.41 -12.07
CA PHE A 65 5.43 11.50 -11.23
C PHE A 65 4.40 12.49 -11.79
N SER A 66 4.82 13.50 -12.55
CA SER A 66 3.89 14.45 -13.22
C SER A 66 2.98 13.78 -14.25
N SER A 67 3.30 12.57 -14.73
CA SER A 67 2.42 11.77 -15.60
C SER A 67 1.32 11.03 -14.85
N ILE A 68 1.35 11.07 -13.52
CA ILE A 68 0.36 10.41 -12.64
C ILE A 68 -0.74 11.41 -12.28
N GLU A 69 -1.95 11.07 -12.60
CA GLU A 69 -3.14 11.79 -12.16
C GLU A 69 -3.59 11.26 -10.80
N GLU A 70 -3.58 12.13 -9.77
CA GLU A 70 -4.09 11.79 -8.44
C GLU A 70 -5.60 12.09 -8.37
N ARG A 71 -6.39 11.15 -7.86
CA ARG A 71 -7.84 11.31 -7.66
C ARG A 71 -8.28 10.77 -6.31
N ILE A 72 -9.37 11.31 -5.80
CA ILE A 72 -10.05 10.77 -4.62
C ILE A 72 -11.29 10.02 -5.09
N VAL A 73 -11.48 8.83 -4.55
CA VAL A 73 -12.62 7.95 -4.83
C VAL A 73 -13.39 7.72 -3.54
N ASP A 74 -14.71 7.77 -3.64
CA ASP A 74 -15.64 7.27 -2.63
C ASP A 74 -15.72 5.74 -2.76
N LEU A 75 -15.33 5.02 -1.73
CA LEU A 75 -15.24 3.55 -1.76
C LEU A 75 -16.61 2.85 -1.71
N GLU A 76 -17.66 3.55 -1.28
CA GLU A 76 -19.02 3.01 -1.26
C GLU A 76 -19.67 3.08 -2.65
N THR A 77 -19.51 4.23 -3.31
CA THR A 77 -20.15 4.48 -4.62
C THR A 77 -19.26 4.17 -5.81
N GLY A 78 -17.94 4.11 -5.61
CA GLY A 78 -16.94 4.00 -6.65
C GLY A 78 -16.74 5.28 -7.48
N GLN A 79 -17.34 6.41 -7.10
CA GLN A 79 -17.29 7.66 -7.85
C GLN A 79 -16.10 8.53 -7.45
N PHE A 80 -15.62 9.33 -8.41
CA PHE A 80 -14.63 10.37 -8.12
C PHE A 80 -15.23 11.48 -7.26
N VAL A 81 -14.45 11.96 -6.28
CA VAL A 81 -14.82 13.02 -5.37
C VAL A 81 -13.91 14.23 -5.58
N ASN A 82 -14.48 15.32 -6.08
CA ASN A 82 -13.75 16.56 -6.36
C ASN A 82 -13.87 17.61 -5.21
N THR A 83 -14.66 17.31 -4.17
CA THR A 83 -14.90 18.24 -3.04
C THR A 83 -13.83 18.16 -1.97
N ILE A 84 -12.99 17.12 -1.99
CA ILE A 84 -11.91 16.90 -1.01
C ILE A 84 -10.59 17.37 -1.63
N ASN A 85 -9.84 18.21 -0.90
CA ASN A 85 -8.56 18.70 -1.38
C ASN A 85 -7.49 17.59 -1.33
N LEU A 86 -6.89 17.30 -2.48
CA LEU A 86 -5.85 16.28 -2.68
C LEU A 86 -4.57 16.55 -1.87
N GLU A 87 -4.16 17.83 -1.74
CA GLU A 87 -2.92 18.21 -1.04
C GLU A 87 -3.00 17.97 0.46
N THR A 88 -4.19 18.15 1.03
CA THR A 88 -4.42 17.99 2.48
C THR A 88 -4.97 16.62 2.85
N PHE A 89 -5.24 15.77 1.86
CA PHE A 89 -5.78 14.43 2.09
C PHE A 89 -4.76 13.52 2.78
N ASP A 90 -5.13 13.01 3.94
CA ASP A 90 -4.34 12.05 4.72
C ASP A 90 -5.18 10.81 5.03
N ALA A 91 -4.91 9.72 4.31
CA ALA A 91 -5.64 8.45 4.45
C ALA A 91 -5.64 7.92 5.89
N ASN A 92 -4.54 8.13 6.65
CA ASN A 92 -4.47 7.67 8.03
C ASN A 92 -5.35 8.49 8.97
N LYS A 93 -5.55 9.78 8.71
CA LYS A 93 -6.49 10.63 9.47
C LYS A 93 -7.92 10.26 9.12
N VAL A 94 -8.22 10.12 7.83
CA VAL A 94 -9.55 9.75 7.32
C VAL A 94 -10.00 8.40 7.90
N ALA A 95 -9.11 7.40 7.94
CA ALA A 95 -9.41 6.09 8.50
C ALA A 95 -9.65 6.07 10.03
N LYS A 96 -9.14 7.07 10.75
CA LYS A 96 -9.29 7.18 12.21
C LYS A 96 -10.49 8.03 12.65
N ASP A 97 -11.00 8.87 11.77
CA ASP A 97 -12.15 9.74 12.07
C ASP A 97 -13.45 8.94 11.84
N PRO A 98 -14.29 8.76 12.88
CA PRO A 98 -15.58 8.07 12.77
C PRO A 98 -16.56 8.69 11.76
N LYS A 99 -16.36 9.94 11.37
CA LYS A 99 -17.20 10.63 10.37
C LYS A 99 -16.83 10.27 8.94
N THR A 100 -15.59 9.82 8.72
CA THR A 100 -15.03 9.54 7.40
C THR A 100 -14.54 8.12 7.26
N SER A 101 -14.89 7.25 8.21
CA SER A 101 -14.58 5.83 8.20
C SER A 101 -15.72 4.99 8.74
N ILE A 102 -15.75 3.72 8.38
CA ILE A 102 -16.64 2.70 8.94
C ILE A 102 -15.85 1.73 9.80
N VAL A 103 -16.44 1.30 10.90
CA VAL A 103 -15.92 0.21 11.74
C VAL A 103 -16.33 -1.12 11.10
N LEU A 104 -15.35 -1.95 10.83
CA LEU A 104 -15.57 -3.28 10.24
C LEU A 104 -15.97 -4.29 11.31
N SER A 105 -16.93 -5.18 11.00
CA SER A 105 -17.19 -6.35 11.82
C SER A 105 -16.05 -7.38 11.69
N ASN A 106 -15.96 -8.32 12.61
CA ASN A 106 -14.91 -9.34 12.58
C ASN A 106 -14.91 -10.17 11.28
N ASP A 107 -16.09 -10.42 10.71
CA ASP A 107 -16.22 -11.20 9.48
C ASP A 107 -15.82 -10.39 8.23
N GLN A 108 -15.94 -9.07 8.29
CA GLN A 108 -15.55 -8.15 7.23
C GLN A 108 -14.05 -7.82 7.27
N ASP A 109 -13.45 -7.76 8.46
CA ASP A 109 -12.09 -7.30 8.67
C ASP A 109 -11.03 -8.39 8.47
N ILE A 110 -11.05 -9.04 7.30
CA ILE A 110 -10.07 -10.07 6.96
C ILE A 110 -8.64 -9.51 6.88
N ALA A 111 -8.49 -8.22 6.57
CA ALA A 111 -7.20 -7.54 6.51
C ALA A 111 -6.70 -7.01 7.87
N LEU A 112 -7.47 -7.16 8.95
CA LEU A 112 -7.18 -6.72 10.31
C LEU A 112 -6.82 -5.22 10.39
N ILE A 113 -7.59 -4.38 9.71
CA ILE A 113 -7.41 -2.92 9.66
C ILE A 113 -8.34 -2.16 10.61
N LYS A 114 -9.35 -2.83 11.18
CA LYS A 114 -10.38 -2.33 12.11
C LYS A 114 -11.35 -1.33 11.50
N ASN A 115 -10.84 -0.32 10.86
CA ASN A 115 -11.64 0.72 10.22
C ASN A 115 -11.24 0.85 8.75
N ARG A 116 -12.23 0.99 7.86
CA ARG A 116 -12.04 1.34 6.47
C ARG A 116 -12.46 2.80 6.27
N GLU A 117 -11.58 3.60 5.67
CA GLU A 117 -11.91 4.95 5.22
C GLU A 117 -13.01 4.95 4.17
N ASN A 118 -13.83 6.02 4.15
CA ASN A 118 -14.85 6.19 3.11
C ASN A 118 -14.26 6.68 1.79
N TYR A 119 -13.12 7.37 1.85
CA TYR A 119 -12.46 7.98 0.71
C TYR A 119 -11.02 7.49 0.60
N ALA A 120 -10.57 7.17 -0.60
CA ALA A 120 -9.20 6.77 -0.87
C ALA A 120 -8.58 7.61 -2.00
N LYS A 121 -7.29 7.95 -1.85
CA LYS A 121 -6.52 8.57 -2.93
C LYS A 121 -5.98 7.46 -3.82
N ILE A 122 -6.31 7.50 -5.10
CA ILE A 122 -5.82 6.59 -6.13
C ILE A 122 -4.96 7.34 -7.14
N TYR A 123 -4.25 6.59 -7.97
CA TYR A 123 -3.33 7.12 -8.96
C TYR A 123 -3.63 6.49 -10.31
N LEU A 124 -3.74 7.33 -11.34
CA LEU A 124 -4.04 6.92 -12.71
C LEU A 124 -2.89 7.33 -13.60
N HIS A 125 -2.48 6.44 -14.48
CA HIS A 125 -1.49 6.75 -15.52
C HIS A 125 -2.14 6.57 -16.88
N TYR A 126 -2.00 7.58 -17.72
CA TYR A 126 -2.51 7.59 -19.08
C TYR A 126 -1.37 7.65 -20.09
N ASN A 127 -1.52 6.93 -21.21
CA ASN A 127 -0.75 7.13 -22.41
C ASN A 127 -1.63 7.97 -23.34
N ASP A 128 -1.29 9.25 -23.50
CA ASP A 128 -2.16 10.25 -24.14
C ASP A 128 -3.54 10.32 -23.45
N VAL A 129 -4.57 9.77 -24.07
CA VAL A 129 -5.95 9.74 -23.54
C VAL A 129 -6.37 8.35 -23.03
N GLU A 130 -5.57 7.31 -23.29
CA GLU A 130 -5.92 5.94 -22.91
C GLU A 130 -5.39 5.61 -21.51
N LEU A 131 -6.27 5.07 -20.67
CA LEU A 131 -5.88 4.57 -19.36
C LEU A 131 -4.91 3.39 -19.52
N ASN A 132 -3.70 3.55 -19.02
CA ASN A 132 -2.64 2.54 -19.05
C ASN A 132 -2.54 1.76 -17.75
N ALA A 133 -2.60 2.46 -16.61
CA ALA A 133 -2.51 1.81 -15.30
C ALA A 133 -3.39 2.49 -14.25
N VAL A 134 -3.91 1.68 -13.32
CA VAL A 134 -4.59 2.11 -12.10
C VAL A 134 -3.78 1.64 -10.90
N ILE A 135 -3.40 2.56 -10.01
CA ILE A 135 -2.59 2.25 -8.85
C ILE A 135 -3.41 2.52 -7.59
N LEU A 136 -3.59 1.49 -6.81
CA LEU A 136 -4.47 1.45 -5.64
C LEU A 136 -3.64 1.34 -4.36
N PRO A 137 -3.84 2.19 -3.35
CA PRO A 137 -3.25 1.99 -2.04
C PRO A 137 -3.90 0.79 -1.34
N VAL A 138 -3.08 -0.08 -0.78
CA VAL A 138 -3.54 -1.25 -0.06
C VAL A 138 -2.86 -1.34 1.30
N ARG A 139 -3.57 -1.80 2.33
CA ARG A 139 -3.01 -2.05 3.65
C ARG A 139 -3.68 -3.23 4.34
N GLY A 140 -2.93 -3.91 5.18
CA GLY A 140 -3.43 -5.01 5.99
C GLY A 140 -2.37 -5.47 6.98
N TYR A 141 -2.76 -6.26 7.96
CA TYR A 141 -1.86 -6.71 9.00
C TYR A 141 -1.06 -7.94 8.53
N GLY A 142 0.26 -7.88 8.70
CA GLY A 142 1.15 -9.01 8.52
C GLY A 142 1.27 -9.84 9.79
N LEU A 143 2.50 -10.20 10.17
CA LEU A 143 2.77 -10.85 11.46
C LEU A 143 3.04 -9.83 12.58
N TRP A 144 3.84 -8.81 12.30
CA TRP A 144 4.33 -7.85 13.31
C TRP A 144 3.69 -6.47 13.21
N GLY A 145 2.98 -6.19 12.15
CA GLY A 145 2.32 -4.90 12.00
C GLY A 145 1.60 -4.73 10.67
N THR A 146 1.03 -3.54 10.50
CA THR A 146 0.36 -3.19 9.25
C THR A 146 1.39 -2.99 8.16
N MET A 147 1.20 -3.70 7.06
CA MET A 147 1.88 -3.52 5.79
C MET A 147 1.09 -2.49 4.97
N TYR A 148 1.79 -1.54 4.35
CA TYR A 148 1.22 -0.52 3.46
C TYR A 148 1.89 -0.61 2.11
N GLY A 149 1.11 -0.67 1.05
CA GLY A 149 1.64 -0.82 -0.30
C GLY A 149 0.78 -0.20 -1.37
N TYR A 150 1.23 -0.35 -2.61
CA TYR A 150 0.54 0.05 -3.83
C TYR A 150 0.43 -1.14 -4.76
N LEU A 151 -0.78 -1.44 -5.20
CA LEU A 151 -1.09 -2.42 -6.22
C LEU A 151 -1.37 -1.69 -7.53
N ALA A 152 -0.63 -1.99 -8.58
CA ALA A 152 -0.88 -1.46 -9.91
C ALA A 152 -1.52 -2.52 -10.81
N LEU A 153 -2.55 -2.10 -11.53
CA LEU A 153 -3.33 -2.91 -12.48
C LEU A 153 -3.19 -2.34 -13.88
N GLU A 154 -3.19 -3.21 -14.88
CA GLU A 154 -3.29 -2.84 -16.28
C GLU A 154 -4.67 -2.21 -16.58
N SER A 155 -4.83 -1.70 -17.80
CA SER A 155 -6.08 -1.08 -18.24
C SER A 155 -7.28 -2.03 -18.31
N ASP A 156 -7.06 -3.34 -18.25
CA ASP A 156 -8.11 -4.38 -18.16
C ASP A 156 -8.72 -4.47 -16.74
N LEU A 157 -8.09 -3.81 -15.76
CA LEU A 157 -8.50 -3.76 -14.36
C LEU A 157 -8.49 -5.13 -13.65
N ASN A 158 -7.76 -6.08 -14.22
CA ASN A 158 -7.62 -7.44 -13.72
C ASN A 158 -6.16 -7.89 -13.62
N THR A 159 -5.35 -7.55 -14.61
CA THR A 159 -3.95 -7.96 -14.68
C THR A 159 -3.08 -7.07 -13.80
N ILE A 160 -2.27 -7.68 -12.93
CA ILE A 160 -1.36 -6.99 -12.02
C ILE A 160 -0.07 -6.61 -12.77
N ILE A 161 0.27 -5.32 -12.76
CA ILE A 161 1.58 -4.80 -13.22
C ILE A 161 2.62 -5.07 -12.13
N GLY A 162 2.29 -4.76 -10.87
CA GLY A 162 3.17 -4.98 -9.74
C GLY A 162 2.53 -4.64 -8.39
N LEU A 163 3.21 -5.09 -7.33
CA LEU A 163 2.86 -4.83 -5.94
C LEU A 163 4.11 -4.34 -5.20
N GLU A 164 4.06 -3.16 -4.60
CA GLU A 164 5.16 -2.54 -3.87
C GLU A 164 4.72 -2.16 -2.46
N PHE A 165 5.52 -2.56 -1.46
CA PHE A 165 5.31 -2.12 -0.08
C PHE A 165 6.27 -0.96 0.24
N TYR A 166 5.76 0.10 0.89
CA TYR A 166 6.56 1.25 1.32
C TYR A 166 6.74 1.31 2.83
N LYS A 167 5.95 0.51 3.57
CA LYS A 167 6.06 0.46 5.02
C LYS A 167 5.56 -0.89 5.53
N ASP A 168 6.38 -1.55 6.31
CA ASP A 168 6.06 -2.77 7.04
C ASP A 168 6.85 -2.83 8.36
N LYS A 169 6.65 -3.88 9.14
CA LYS A 169 7.39 -4.18 10.37
C LYS A 169 7.84 -5.63 10.40
N GLU A 170 7.85 -6.27 9.24
CA GLU A 170 8.15 -7.68 9.13
C GLU A 170 9.63 -7.97 9.37
N THR A 171 9.95 -9.19 9.78
CA THR A 171 11.31 -9.60 10.11
C THR A 171 12.16 -9.76 8.85
N PRO A 172 13.35 -9.11 8.76
CA PRO A 172 14.31 -9.32 7.68
C PRO A 172 14.66 -10.80 7.48
N GLY A 173 14.69 -11.25 6.21
CA GLY A 173 14.96 -12.64 5.84
C GLY A 173 13.76 -13.59 6.05
N LEU A 174 12.62 -13.10 6.54
CA LEU A 174 11.36 -13.82 6.73
C LEU A 174 10.22 -13.04 6.07
N GLY A 175 9.34 -12.41 6.86
CA GLY A 175 8.21 -11.64 6.33
C GLY A 175 8.62 -10.44 5.49
N ALA A 176 9.74 -9.78 5.80
CA ALA A 176 10.25 -8.66 5.00
C ALA A 176 10.70 -9.05 3.57
N GLU A 177 10.72 -10.35 3.24
CA GLU A 177 10.90 -10.83 1.86
C GLU A 177 9.77 -10.40 0.91
N ILE A 178 8.66 -9.84 1.39
CA ILE A 178 7.69 -9.09 0.57
C ILE A 178 8.35 -7.96 -0.23
N ASN A 179 9.48 -7.44 0.23
CA ASN A 179 10.27 -6.40 -0.44
C ASN A 179 11.36 -6.97 -1.38
N ASN A 180 11.56 -8.29 -1.40
CA ASN A 180 12.56 -8.92 -2.26
C ASN A 180 12.18 -8.76 -3.74
N PRO A 181 13.07 -8.19 -4.59
CA PRO A 181 12.80 -8.00 -6.01
C PRO A 181 12.40 -9.27 -6.76
N LYS A 182 12.93 -10.43 -6.33
CA LYS A 182 12.58 -11.73 -6.95
C LYS A 182 11.12 -12.10 -6.65
N TRP A 183 10.68 -11.92 -5.41
CA TRP A 183 9.30 -12.21 -5.03
C TRP A 183 8.32 -11.21 -5.65
N LYS A 184 8.67 -9.92 -5.67
CA LYS A 184 7.84 -8.89 -6.31
C LYS A 184 7.62 -9.14 -7.80
N LYS A 185 8.61 -9.68 -8.51
CA LYS A 185 8.47 -10.05 -9.93
C LYS A 185 7.41 -11.13 -10.19
N LEU A 186 7.08 -11.95 -9.20
CA LEU A 186 6.07 -13.01 -9.32
C LEU A 186 4.64 -12.46 -9.47
N TRP A 187 4.41 -11.20 -9.09
CA TRP A 187 3.11 -10.56 -9.21
C TRP A 187 2.77 -10.12 -10.63
N LYS A 188 3.79 -9.83 -11.43
CA LYS A 188 3.60 -9.34 -12.79
C LYS A 188 2.85 -10.36 -13.66
N GLY A 189 1.75 -9.90 -14.28
CA GLY A 189 0.90 -10.72 -15.14
C GLY A 189 -0.03 -11.68 -14.38
N LYS A 190 -0.07 -11.60 -13.03
CA LYS A 190 -1.09 -12.32 -12.26
C LYS A 190 -2.43 -11.61 -12.37
N GLU A 191 -3.51 -12.37 -12.24
CA GLU A 191 -4.88 -11.90 -12.36
C GLU A 191 -5.58 -11.86 -11.01
N ILE A 192 -6.37 -10.80 -10.77
CA ILE A 192 -7.13 -10.64 -9.53
C ILE A 192 -8.29 -11.63 -9.48
N TYR A 193 -9.06 -11.65 -10.56
CA TYR A 193 -10.26 -12.48 -10.67
C TYR A 193 -9.98 -13.72 -11.52
N SER A 194 -10.61 -14.82 -11.16
CA SER A 194 -10.62 -16.04 -11.96
C SER A 194 -11.46 -15.85 -13.22
N ASN A 195 -11.39 -16.84 -14.13
CA ASN A 195 -12.22 -16.88 -15.35
C ASN A 195 -13.73 -16.84 -15.06
N ASN A 196 -14.15 -17.19 -13.84
CA ASN A 196 -15.55 -17.13 -13.40
C ASN A 196 -15.92 -15.75 -12.81
N GLY A 197 -14.99 -14.79 -12.77
CA GLY A 197 -15.20 -13.46 -12.18
C GLY A 197 -15.13 -13.43 -10.65
N GLU A 198 -14.70 -14.50 -10.01
CA GLU A 198 -14.52 -14.58 -8.56
C GLU A 198 -13.15 -14.07 -8.16
N LEU A 199 -13.07 -13.34 -7.04
CA LEU A 199 -11.81 -12.86 -6.47
C LEU A 199 -10.94 -14.07 -6.04
N ALA A 200 -9.80 -14.27 -6.70
CA ALA A 200 -9.02 -15.50 -6.59
C ALA A 200 -7.54 -15.29 -6.26
N ILE A 201 -7.04 -14.04 -6.37
CA ILE A 201 -5.62 -13.75 -6.12
C ILE A 201 -5.19 -14.14 -4.70
N GLN A 202 -4.10 -14.90 -4.59
CA GLN A 202 -3.59 -15.37 -3.30
C GLN A 202 -2.10 -15.73 -3.32
N VAL A 203 -1.47 -15.60 -2.17
CA VAL A 203 -0.15 -16.16 -1.87
C VAL A 203 -0.35 -17.57 -1.32
N ILE A 204 0.21 -18.57 -1.97
CA ILE A 204 0.07 -19.97 -1.54
C ILE A 204 1.19 -20.39 -0.58
N LYS A 205 1.09 -21.56 0.01
CA LYS A 205 2.20 -22.18 0.72
C LYS A 205 3.09 -22.94 -0.29
N GLY A 206 4.37 -22.61 -0.33
CA GLY A 206 5.32 -23.23 -1.29
C GLY A 206 5.34 -22.48 -2.62
N SER A 207 5.68 -23.19 -3.69
CA SER A 207 5.80 -22.61 -5.04
C SER A 207 4.64 -23.02 -5.93
N VAL A 208 4.22 -22.11 -6.79
CA VAL A 208 3.17 -22.32 -7.80
C VAL A 208 3.74 -23.15 -8.94
N MET A 209 3.05 -24.21 -9.35
CA MET A 209 3.38 -25.01 -10.51
C MET A 209 2.62 -24.50 -11.75
N THR A 210 3.20 -24.61 -12.93
CA THR A 210 2.58 -24.13 -14.17
C THR A 210 1.31 -24.88 -14.57
N ASP A 211 1.14 -26.10 -14.07
CA ASP A 211 -0.03 -26.96 -14.25
C ASP A 211 -1.07 -26.82 -13.13
N ASP A 212 -0.81 -25.97 -12.14
CA ASP A 212 -1.75 -25.70 -11.07
C ASP A 212 -3.04 -25.05 -11.60
N SER A 213 -4.18 -25.55 -11.18
CA SER A 213 -5.46 -24.87 -11.39
C SER A 213 -5.40 -23.46 -10.77
N GLY A 214 -5.72 -22.42 -11.55
CA GLY A 214 -5.65 -21.02 -11.13
C GLY A 214 -4.20 -20.51 -11.00
N PHE A 215 -3.27 -21.01 -11.79
CA PHE A 215 -1.88 -20.53 -11.86
C PHE A 215 -1.79 -18.99 -11.95
N ASN A 216 -2.67 -18.36 -12.74
CA ASN A 216 -2.67 -16.92 -12.92
C ASN A 216 -3.08 -16.13 -11.66
N ASN A 217 -3.78 -16.76 -10.73
CA ASN A 217 -4.26 -16.13 -9.49
C ASN A 217 -3.40 -16.48 -8.27
N LYS A 218 -2.28 -17.18 -8.45
CA LYS A 218 -1.44 -17.67 -7.35
C LYS A 218 -0.04 -17.12 -7.43
N VAL A 219 0.52 -16.78 -6.27
CA VAL A 219 1.91 -16.32 -6.08
C VAL A 219 2.59 -17.22 -5.06
N ASP A 220 3.88 -17.49 -5.27
CA ASP A 220 4.69 -18.29 -4.36
C ASP A 220 4.66 -17.74 -2.94
N GLY A 221 4.64 -18.66 -1.99
CA GLY A 221 4.72 -18.34 -0.56
C GLY A 221 6.09 -17.82 -0.14
N LEU A 222 6.09 -17.15 1.00
CA LEU A 222 7.31 -16.69 1.66
C LEU A 222 7.82 -17.81 2.58
N SER A 223 9.05 -18.27 2.33
CA SER A 223 9.66 -19.32 3.17
C SER A 223 9.79 -18.87 4.62
N GLY A 224 9.23 -19.66 5.54
CA GLY A 224 9.24 -19.34 6.97
C GLY A 224 8.33 -18.17 7.40
N ALA A 225 7.54 -17.59 6.50
CA ALA A 225 6.70 -16.43 6.77
C ALA A 225 5.25 -16.59 6.25
N THR A 226 4.64 -17.73 6.48
CA THR A 226 3.28 -18.06 6.04
C THR A 226 2.24 -17.05 6.55
N ILE A 227 2.38 -16.54 7.79
CA ILE A 227 1.44 -15.57 8.35
C ILE A 227 1.49 -14.26 7.57
N THR A 228 2.69 -13.78 7.22
CA THR A 228 2.85 -12.58 6.39
C THR A 228 2.27 -12.81 4.99
N GLY A 229 2.51 -13.97 4.36
CA GLY A 229 1.93 -14.33 3.07
C GLY A 229 0.39 -14.35 3.10
N ASN A 230 -0.21 -14.93 4.15
CA ASN A 230 -1.65 -14.87 4.38
C ASN A 230 -2.13 -13.43 4.57
N GLY A 231 -1.37 -12.60 5.29
CA GLY A 231 -1.65 -11.18 5.47
C GLY A 231 -1.69 -10.43 4.13
N VAL A 232 -0.77 -10.74 3.20
CA VAL A 232 -0.79 -10.17 1.84
C VAL A 232 -2.02 -10.65 1.06
N THR A 233 -2.38 -11.92 1.15
CA THR A 233 -3.62 -12.43 0.54
C THR A 233 -4.84 -11.69 1.07
N ASN A 234 -4.97 -11.60 2.38
CA ASN A 234 -6.11 -10.99 3.06
C ASN A 234 -6.26 -9.51 2.72
N LEU A 235 -5.13 -8.75 2.69
CA LEU A 235 -5.18 -7.33 2.32
C LEU A 235 -5.63 -7.14 0.86
N LEU A 236 -5.15 -7.96 -0.08
CA LEU A 236 -5.56 -7.85 -1.47
C LEU A 236 -7.03 -8.24 -1.64
N GLN A 237 -7.45 -9.36 -1.05
CA GLN A 237 -8.85 -9.79 -1.10
C GLN A 237 -9.80 -8.79 -0.46
N PHE A 238 -9.40 -8.13 0.63
CA PHE A 238 -10.19 -7.05 1.23
C PHE A 238 -10.33 -5.86 0.28
N TRP A 239 -9.18 -5.31 -0.19
CA TRP A 239 -9.20 -4.08 -0.98
C TRP A 239 -9.77 -4.26 -2.38
N LEU A 240 -9.79 -5.49 -2.91
CA LEU A 240 -10.35 -5.80 -4.23
C LEU A 240 -11.79 -6.35 -4.16
N SER A 241 -12.38 -6.42 -2.96
CA SER A 241 -13.78 -6.78 -2.72
C SER A 241 -14.72 -5.58 -2.83
N ASP A 242 -16.02 -5.84 -2.62
CA ASP A 242 -17.09 -4.84 -2.52
C ASP A 242 -16.90 -3.84 -1.38
N LEU A 243 -16.19 -4.23 -0.32
CA LEU A 243 -15.80 -3.33 0.77
C LEU A 243 -14.62 -2.42 0.42
N GLY A 244 -13.89 -2.70 -0.66
CA GLY A 244 -12.72 -1.95 -1.10
C GLY A 244 -12.96 -1.23 -2.43
N PHE A 245 -12.08 -1.51 -3.40
CA PHE A 245 -12.05 -0.81 -4.69
C PHE A 245 -12.95 -1.43 -5.77
N GLN A 246 -13.60 -2.57 -5.54
CA GLN A 246 -14.45 -3.21 -6.56
C GLN A 246 -15.54 -2.29 -7.11
N PRO A 247 -16.26 -1.47 -6.31
CA PRO A 247 -17.24 -0.52 -6.84
C PRO A 247 -16.61 0.47 -7.84
N PHE A 248 -15.43 0.99 -7.53
CA PHE A 248 -14.67 1.88 -8.39
C PHE A 248 -14.20 1.20 -9.68
N LEU A 249 -13.62 0.01 -9.58
CA LEU A 249 -13.15 -0.75 -10.74
C LEU A 249 -14.29 -1.12 -11.69
N ASN A 250 -15.46 -1.46 -11.15
CA ASN A 250 -16.67 -1.72 -11.93
C ASN A 250 -17.18 -0.48 -12.66
N GLN A 251 -17.18 0.69 -11.99
CA GLN A 251 -17.53 1.96 -12.64
C GLN A 251 -16.57 2.31 -13.78
N LEU A 252 -15.28 2.15 -13.54
CA LEU A 252 -14.26 2.45 -14.54
C LEU A 252 -14.40 1.54 -15.77
N LYS A 253 -14.69 0.26 -15.56
CA LYS A 253 -14.96 -0.72 -16.61
C LYS A 253 -16.20 -0.36 -17.43
N ASN A 254 -17.30 0.01 -16.78
CA ASN A 254 -18.55 0.40 -17.45
C ASN A 254 -18.38 1.68 -18.28
N ASN A 255 -17.67 2.69 -17.76
CA ASN A 255 -17.41 3.93 -18.49
C ASN A 255 -16.54 3.69 -19.74
N LYS A 256 -15.59 2.78 -19.66
CA LYS A 256 -14.76 2.39 -20.83
C LYS A 256 -15.59 1.68 -21.90
N THR A 257 -16.52 0.83 -21.51
CA THR A 257 -17.44 0.15 -22.45
C THR A 257 -18.35 1.15 -23.17
N LEU A 258 -18.95 2.10 -22.45
CA LEU A 258 -19.80 3.14 -23.03
C LEU A 258 -19.05 4.06 -24.00
N SER A 259 -17.78 4.38 -23.73
CA SER A 259 -16.96 5.19 -24.64
C SER A 259 -16.59 4.44 -25.93
N MET A 260 -16.42 3.13 -25.88
CA MET A 260 -16.17 2.30 -27.07
C MET A 260 -17.43 2.19 -27.96
N GLU A 261 -18.61 1.96 -27.37
CA GLU A 261 -19.87 1.89 -28.11
C GLU A 261 -20.27 3.20 -28.77
N SER A 262 -19.84 4.36 -28.23
CA SER A 262 -20.10 5.68 -28.80
C SER A 262 -19.17 6.04 -29.96
N THR A 263 -18.12 5.28 -30.23
CA THR A 263 -17.15 5.53 -31.28
C THR A 263 -17.47 4.70 -32.54
N ASP A 264 -18.35 3.73 -32.46
CA ASP A 264 -18.78 2.85 -33.56
C ASP A 264 -20.11 3.30 -34.22
N VAL A 265 -20.54 4.58 -34.07
CA VAL A 265 -21.74 5.15 -34.69
C VAL A 265 -21.39 6.23 -35.71
#